data_d0adf0c3529ad92a7da0f1d5521daecc
#
_entry.id   d0adf0c3529ad92a7da0f1d5521daecc
#
_cell.length_a   1.000
_cell.length_b   1.000
_cell.length_c   1.000
_cell.angle_alpha   90.00
_cell.angle_beta   90.00
_cell.angle_gamma   90.00
#
_symmetry.space_group_name_H-M   'P 1'
#
loop_
_entity.id
_entity.type
_entity.pdbx_description
1 polymer ?
#
loop_
_entity_poly.entity_id
_entity_poly.type
_entity_poly.pdbx_seq_one_letter_code
_entity_poly.pdbx_strand_id
1 'polypeptide(L)'
;KNKMNDWLVAEHQKRFNAPPDFFTAGGFAAASAALTALTKAGSSDTEKLIAAMEGMDFDTPKGKMTFRKEDHQAMQSMYHFRIKKAQAGEWDLLELVREIPASELPVPVRNKR
;
A
#
# COMPACT_ATOMS: atom_id res chain seq x y z
N LYS A 1 6.32 7.84 9.87
CA LYS A 1 5.71 8.99 9.14
C LYS A 1 6.02 8.85 7.66
N ASN A 2 5.02 9.05 6.82
CA ASN A 2 5.11 8.90 5.37
C ASN A 2 4.39 10.09 4.73
N LYS A 3 5.12 10.92 3.97
CA LYS A 3 4.59 12.14 3.34
C LYS A 3 3.39 11.88 2.42
N MET A 4 3.39 10.74 1.72
CA MET A 4 2.28 10.33 0.85
C MET A 4 1.03 10.02 1.65
N ASN A 5 1.16 9.35 2.80
CA ASN A 5 0.05 9.13 3.72
C ASN A 5 -0.47 10.44 4.33
N ASP A 6 0.43 11.32 4.75
CA ASP A 6 0.05 12.61 5.32
C ASP A 6 -0.76 13.45 4.30
N TRP A 7 -0.33 13.43 3.03
CA TRP A 7 -1.06 14.07 1.93
C TRP A 7 -2.43 13.41 1.70
N LEU A 8 -2.50 12.07 1.64
CA LEU A 8 -3.75 11.34 1.43
C LEU A 8 -4.76 11.64 2.54
N VAL A 9 -4.33 11.63 3.79
CA VAL A 9 -5.20 11.94 4.95
C VAL A 9 -5.76 13.37 4.83
N ALA A 10 -4.90 14.35 4.54
CA ALA A 10 -5.30 15.75 4.41
C ALA A 10 -6.29 15.97 3.26
N GLU A 11 -6.02 15.40 2.08
CA GLU A 11 -6.89 15.54 0.91
C GLU A 11 -8.21 14.79 1.06
N HIS A 12 -8.20 13.62 1.67
CA HIS A 12 -9.41 12.84 1.93
C HIS A 12 -10.31 13.56 2.93
N GLN A 13 -9.74 14.07 4.02
CA GLN A 13 -10.46 14.87 5.00
C GLN A 13 -11.09 16.11 4.37
N LYS A 14 -10.34 16.82 3.53
CA LYS A 14 -10.82 18.00 2.82
C LYS A 14 -11.99 17.72 1.88
N ARG A 15 -11.96 16.60 1.16
CA ARG A 15 -12.95 16.24 0.13
C ARG A 15 -14.19 15.56 0.70
N PHE A 16 -14.02 14.74 1.73
CA PHE A 16 -15.07 13.83 2.20
C PHE A 16 -15.46 14.04 3.67
N ASN A 17 -14.79 14.97 4.37
CA ASN A 17 -14.95 15.23 5.80
C ASN A 17 -14.81 13.95 6.67
N ALA A 18 -13.97 13.02 6.24
CA ALA A 18 -13.68 11.77 6.91
C ALA A 18 -12.22 11.34 6.65
N PRO A 19 -11.57 10.58 7.54
CA PRO A 19 -10.27 10.00 7.26
C PRO A 19 -10.37 8.92 6.17
N PRO A 20 -9.25 8.65 5.43
CA PRO A 20 -9.21 7.53 4.50
C PRO A 20 -9.33 6.21 5.25
N ASP A 21 -10.00 5.25 4.63
CA ASP A 21 -10.12 3.89 5.13
C ASP A 21 -9.11 2.94 4.47
N PHE A 22 -9.24 1.66 4.76
CA PHE A 22 -8.42 0.59 4.19
C PHE A 22 -8.52 0.53 2.66
N PHE A 23 -9.72 0.67 2.10
CA PHE A 23 -9.93 0.61 0.66
C PHE A 23 -9.40 1.84 -0.06
N THR A 24 -9.49 3.01 0.55
CA THR A 24 -8.89 4.24 0.03
C THR A 24 -7.37 4.09 -0.10
N ALA A 25 -6.72 3.59 0.94
CA ALA A 25 -5.27 3.34 0.92
C ALA A 25 -4.89 2.25 -0.10
N GLY A 26 -5.70 1.21 -0.23
CA GLY A 26 -5.52 0.14 -1.21
C GLY A 26 -5.65 0.63 -2.65
N GLY A 27 -6.69 1.41 -2.95
CA GLY A 27 -6.90 2.02 -4.27
C GLY A 27 -5.77 2.96 -4.67
N PHE A 28 -5.29 3.77 -3.71
CA PHE A 28 -4.13 4.64 -3.92
C PHE A 28 -2.88 3.82 -4.26
N ALA A 29 -2.61 2.74 -3.51
CA ALA A 29 -1.47 1.87 -3.76
C ALA A 29 -1.53 1.21 -5.14
N ALA A 30 -2.71 0.75 -5.58
CA ALA A 30 -2.91 0.18 -6.90
C ALA A 30 -2.64 1.20 -8.02
N ALA A 31 -3.14 2.43 -7.88
CA ALA A 31 -2.88 3.50 -8.83
C ALA A 31 -1.38 3.88 -8.86
N SER A 32 -0.73 3.96 -7.70
CA SER A 32 0.71 4.23 -7.61
C SER A 32 1.54 3.15 -8.30
N ALA A 33 1.18 1.86 -8.13
CA ALA A 33 1.82 0.75 -8.81
C ALA A 33 1.69 0.88 -10.34
N ALA A 34 0.47 1.15 -10.85
CA ALA A 34 0.21 1.29 -12.28
C ALA A 34 1.00 2.45 -12.89
N LEU A 35 1.00 3.62 -12.24
CA LEU A 35 1.75 4.79 -12.71
C LEU A 35 3.26 4.57 -12.68
N THR A 36 3.78 3.92 -11.65
CA THR A 36 5.20 3.56 -11.56
C THR A 36 5.59 2.59 -12.66
N ALA A 37 4.74 1.57 -12.92
CA ALA A 37 4.97 0.61 -14.00
C ALA A 37 4.95 1.27 -15.38
N LEU A 38 3.98 2.13 -15.67
CA LEU A 38 3.90 2.89 -16.92
C LEU A 38 5.13 3.77 -17.14
N THR A 39 5.56 4.46 -16.09
CA THR A 39 6.78 5.31 -16.14
C THR A 39 8.02 4.47 -16.41
N LYS A 40 8.17 3.33 -15.72
CA LYS A 40 9.32 2.44 -15.85
C LYS A 40 9.35 1.73 -17.20
N ALA A 41 8.20 1.30 -17.70
CA ALA A 41 8.08 0.63 -19.00
C ALA A 41 8.21 1.60 -20.20
N GLY A 42 7.87 2.89 -20.01
CA GLY A 42 7.77 3.87 -21.08
C GLY A 42 6.73 3.47 -22.15
N SER A 43 5.76 2.64 -21.80
CA SER A 43 4.82 2.02 -22.74
C SER A 43 3.56 1.54 -22.01
N SER A 44 2.44 1.50 -22.72
CA SER A 44 1.19 0.86 -22.27
C SER A 44 1.03 -0.58 -22.80
N ASP A 45 2.04 -1.11 -23.46
CA ASP A 45 2.06 -2.51 -23.92
C ASP A 45 2.05 -3.46 -22.72
N THR A 46 1.18 -4.46 -22.77
CA THR A 46 0.94 -5.38 -21.64
C THR A 46 2.19 -6.15 -21.23
N GLU A 47 2.94 -6.69 -22.17
CA GLU A 47 4.13 -7.49 -21.88
C GLU A 47 5.25 -6.64 -21.29
N LYS A 48 5.41 -5.42 -21.76
CA LYS A 48 6.36 -4.44 -21.21
C LYS A 48 5.97 -4.02 -19.80
N LEU A 49 4.67 -3.85 -19.52
CA LEU A 49 4.17 -3.53 -18.17
C LEU A 49 4.42 -4.70 -17.20
N ILE A 50 4.12 -5.93 -17.60
CA ILE A 50 4.39 -7.13 -16.80
C ILE A 50 5.87 -7.21 -16.45
N ALA A 51 6.75 -7.11 -17.46
CA ALA A 51 8.19 -7.14 -17.26
C ALA A 51 8.70 -6.00 -16.34
N ALA A 52 8.09 -4.80 -16.46
CA ALA A 52 8.45 -3.67 -15.59
C ALA A 52 7.99 -3.86 -14.14
N MET A 53 6.86 -4.54 -13.92
CA MET A 53 6.29 -4.77 -12.59
C MET A 53 6.98 -5.91 -11.83
N GLU A 54 7.57 -6.88 -12.51
CA GLU A 54 8.31 -7.97 -11.87
C GLU A 54 9.47 -7.46 -11.03
N GLY A 55 9.43 -7.70 -9.72
CA GLY A 55 10.42 -7.21 -8.77
C GLY A 55 10.40 -5.69 -8.55
N MET A 56 9.36 -4.99 -9.00
CA MET A 56 9.28 -3.54 -8.91
C MET A 56 8.97 -3.07 -7.48
N ASP A 57 9.78 -2.13 -7.00
CA ASP A 57 9.47 -1.34 -5.81
C ASP A 57 8.63 -0.12 -6.19
N PHE A 58 7.66 0.22 -5.35
CA PHE A 58 6.85 1.43 -5.49
C PHE A 58 6.41 1.98 -4.14
N ASP A 59 6.24 3.30 -4.07
CA ASP A 59 5.85 3.98 -2.85
C ASP A 59 4.32 4.03 -2.71
N THR A 60 3.85 3.87 -1.48
CA THR A 60 2.43 3.90 -1.13
C THR A 60 2.19 4.65 0.19
N PRO A 61 0.95 5.01 0.54
CA PRO A 61 0.63 5.56 1.85
C PRO A 61 1.04 4.66 3.02
N LYS A 62 1.19 3.36 2.79
CA LYS A 62 1.63 2.38 3.79
C LYS A 62 3.16 2.19 3.83
N GLY A 63 3.90 2.91 3.01
CA GLY A 63 5.33 2.74 2.81
C GLY A 63 5.64 2.05 1.49
N LYS A 64 6.86 1.56 1.38
CA LYS A 64 7.32 0.87 0.17
C LYS A 64 6.68 -0.51 0.06
N MET A 65 6.22 -0.84 -1.13
CA MET A 65 5.79 -2.19 -1.51
C MET A 65 6.66 -2.71 -2.65
N THR A 66 6.77 -4.04 -2.75
CA THR A 66 7.53 -4.72 -3.81
C THR A 66 6.67 -5.81 -4.44
N PHE A 67 6.57 -5.85 -5.75
CA PHE A 67 6.00 -7.02 -6.42
C PHE A 67 7.04 -8.14 -6.47
N ARG A 68 6.72 -9.26 -5.83
CA ARG A 68 7.56 -10.46 -5.90
C ARG A 68 7.49 -11.06 -7.32
N LYS A 69 8.66 -11.33 -7.90
CA LYS A 69 8.76 -11.75 -9.30
C LYS A 69 8.11 -13.11 -9.56
N GLU A 70 8.21 -14.04 -8.61
CA GLU A 70 7.86 -15.45 -8.79
C GLU A 70 6.35 -15.70 -8.91
N ASP A 71 5.52 -14.82 -8.33
CA ASP A 71 4.07 -14.99 -8.28
C ASP A 71 3.28 -13.69 -8.32
N HIS A 72 3.99 -12.58 -8.54
CA HIS A 72 3.44 -11.21 -8.60
C HIS A 72 2.75 -10.75 -7.31
N GLN A 73 3.03 -11.41 -6.17
CA GLN A 73 2.51 -11.01 -4.88
C GLN A 73 3.07 -9.66 -4.44
N ALA A 74 2.21 -8.72 -4.08
CA ALA A 74 2.63 -7.47 -3.46
C ALA A 74 3.08 -7.73 -2.02
N MET A 75 4.37 -7.58 -1.76
CA MET A 75 4.99 -7.70 -0.44
C MET A 75 4.94 -6.36 0.26
N GLN A 76 4.38 -6.33 1.46
CA GLN A 76 4.16 -5.11 2.24
C GLN A 76 4.19 -5.40 3.74
N SER A 77 4.47 -4.37 4.55
CA SER A 77 4.27 -4.46 6.00
C SER A 77 2.80 -4.61 6.35
N MET A 78 2.53 -5.32 7.45
CA MET A 78 1.21 -5.41 8.07
C MET A 78 1.24 -4.75 9.44
N TYR A 79 0.06 -4.42 9.95
CA TYR A 79 -0.06 -3.66 11.20
C TYR A 79 -0.96 -4.40 12.17
N HIS A 80 -0.48 -4.56 13.40
CA HIS A 80 -1.28 -5.07 14.50
C HIS A 80 -1.81 -3.88 15.31
N PHE A 81 -3.12 -3.76 15.36
CA PHE A 81 -3.81 -2.72 16.11
C PHE A 81 -4.57 -3.31 17.29
N ARG A 82 -4.72 -2.49 18.34
CA ARG A 82 -5.64 -2.71 19.44
C ARG A 82 -6.81 -1.74 19.28
N ILE A 83 -8.03 -2.23 19.46
CA ILE A 83 -9.21 -1.36 19.54
C ILE A 83 -9.23 -0.71 20.93
N LYS A 84 -9.42 0.59 20.97
CA LYS A 84 -9.51 1.39 22.18
C LYS A 84 -10.76 2.26 22.19
N LYS A 85 -11.11 2.80 23.37
CA LYS A 85 -12.14 3.85 23.47
C LYS A 85 -11.58 5.12 22.85
N ALA A 86 -12.38 5.78 22.00
CA ALA A 86 -12.02 7.06 21.39
C ALA A 86 -11.74 8.12 22.46
N GLN A 87 -10.63 8.84 22.31
CA GLN A 87 -10.18 9.91 23.21
C GLN A 87 -10.05 11.25 22.50
N ALA A 88 -9.73 11.24 21.22
CA ALA A 88 -9.42 12.43 20.39
C ALA A 88 -10.35 12.53 19.15
N GLY A 89 -11.63 12.23 19.31
CA GLY A 89 -12.63 12.28 18.24
C GLY A 89 -13.16 10.90 17.87
N GLU A 90 -14.22 10.86 17.06
CA GLU A 90 -14.96 9.62 16.72
C GLU A 90 -14.14 8.57 15.97
N TRP A 91 -13.07 8.98 15.28
CA TRP A 91 -12.20 8.10 14.47
C TRP A 91 -10.96 7.58 15.24
N ASP A 92 -10.72 8.04 16.48
CA ASP A 92 -9.58 7.61 17.29
C ASP A 92 -9.86 6.27 17.99
N LEU A 93 -10.10 5.23 17.20
CA LEU A 93 -10.50 3.91 17.68
C LEU A 93 -9.36 2.89 17.72
N LEU A 94 -8.21 3.19 17.10
CA LEU A 94 -7.12 2.25 16.91
C LEU A 94 -5.83 2.74 17.57
N GLU A 95 -5.18 1.84 18.29
CA GLU A 95 -3.83 2.01 18.80
C GLU A 95 -2.90 1.06 18.06
N LEU A 96 -1.86 1.60 17.38
CA LEU A 96 -0.86 0.77 16.74
C LEU A 96 -0.01 0.07 17.80
N VAL A 97 -0.06 -1.26 17.82
CA VAL A 97 0.73 -2.10 18.73
C VAL A 97 2.08 -2.45 18.09
N ARG A 98 2.06 -2.86 16.82
CA ARG A 98 3.27 -3.30 16.12
C ARG A 98 3.10 -3.18 14.61
N GLU A 99 4.15 -2.76 13.94
CA GLU A 99 4.34 -2.99 12.52
C GLU A 99 5.08 -4.32 12.32
N ILE A 100 4.56 -5.15 11.42
CA ILE A 100 5.14 -6.45 11.05
C ILE A 100 5.73 -6.27 9.66
N PRO A 101 7.05 -6.26 9.50
CA PRO A 101 7.67 -6.09 8.18
C PRO A 101 7.38 -7.27 7.26
N ALA A 102 7.41 -7.04 5.95
CA ALA A 102 7.13 -8.07 4.95
C ALA A 102 8.01 -9.31 5.11
N SER A 103 9.25 -9.15 5.59
CA SER A 103 10.20 -10.25 5.83
C SER A 103 9.78 -11.22 6.93
N GLU A 104 8.91 -10.80 7.85
CA GLU A 104 8.38 -11.63 8.93
C GLU A 104 7.05 -12.33 8.55
N LEU A 105 6.46 -11.98 7.40
CA LEU A 105 5.17 -12.55 6.99
C LEU A 105 5.39 -13.88 6.27
N PRO A 106 4.71 -14.97 6.70
CA PRO A 106 4.81 -16.27 6.06
C PRO A 106 3.94 -16.32 4.79
N VAL A 107 4.38 -15.62 3.74
CA VAL A 107 3.68 -15.61 2.44
C VAL A 107 4.39 -16.56 1.47
N PRO A 108 4.01 -17.84 1.42
CA PRO A 108 4.65 -18.81 0.53
C PRO A 108 4.34 -18.51 -0.95
N VAL A 109 5.30 -18.81 -1.83
CA VAL A 109 5.07 -18.75 -3.29
C VAL A 109 4.15 -19.91 -3.68
N ARG A 110 2.92 -19.60 -4.11
CA ARG A 110 1.93 -20.63 -4.48
C ARG A 110 1.69 -20.74 -5.98
N ASN A 111 1.71 -19.62 -6.67
CA ASN A 111 1.40 -19.56 -8.11
C ASN A 111 2.65 -19.10 -8.86
N LYS A 112 3.57 -20.02 -9.12
CA LYS A 112 4.74 -19.72 -9.98
C LYS A 112 4.28 -19.46 -11.41
N ARG A 113 4.75 -18.38 -11.98
CA ARG A 113 4.54 -18.01 -13.38
C ARG A 113 5.85 -18.06 -14.14
#